data_29f98886d2c9cae2573b32f3ac9dab2b
#
_entry.id   29f98886d2c9cae2573b32f3ac9dab2b
#
_cell.length_a   1.000
_cell.length_b   1.000
_cell.length_c   1.000
_cell.angle_alpha   90.00
_cell.angle_beta   90.00
_cell.angle_gamma   90.00
#
_symmetry.space_group_name_H-M   'P 1'
#
loop_
_entity.id
_entity.type
_entity.pdbx_description
1 polymer ?
#
loop_
_entity_poly.entity_id
_entity_poly.type
_entity_poly.pdbx_seq_one_letter_code
_entity_poly.pdbx_strand_id
1 'polypeptide(L)'
;AIGTLAHIVEWDMPELGVLLLETRGGERFKVLETRTQANQLMEAKIEMLANSADIVCDDALPLCGNILETVISDFMDQSRELADASFVNPFPKPHVLNSPGWVANRWSEMLPISVEQKQALLEIQDDGARLLKIEQYLRENRII
;
A
#
# COMPACT_ATOMS: atom_id res chain seq x y z
N ALA A 1 -13.04 -8.77 8.53
CA ALA A 1 -12.09 -7.70 8.22
C ALA A 1 -10.94 -8.27 7.38
N ILE A 2 -10.40 -7.47 6.48
CA ILE A 2 -9.20 -7.78 5.66
C ILE A 2 -8.03 -6.99 6.23
N GLY A 3 -6.88 -7.63 6.33
CA GLY A 3 -5.61 -7.02 6.72
C GLY A 3 -4.51 -7.35 5.73
N THR A 4 -3.33 -6.77 5.97
CA THR A 4 -2.09 -7.05 5.23
C THR A 4 -1.02 -7.46 6.22
N LEU A 5 -0.23 -8.48 5.89
CA LEU A 5 0.93 -8.85 6.69
C LEU A 5 1.94 -7.69 6.68
N ALA A 6 2.49 -7.41 7.83
CA ALA A 6 3.56 -6.42 7.99
C ALA A 6 4.84 -7.16 8.38
N HIS A 7 5.75 -7.33 7.43
CA HIS A 7 7.05 -7.93 7.69
C HIS A 7 7.98 -6.88 8.29
N ILE A 8 8.46 -7.09 9.51
CA ILE A 8 9.44 -6.21 10.13
C ILE A 8 10.77 -6.41 9.41
N VAL A 9 11.28 -5.35 8.77
CA VAL A 9 12.54 -5.37 8.01
C VAL A 9 13.67 -4.72 8.79
N GLU A 10 13.34 -3.75 9.66
CA GLU A 10 14.29 -3.10 10.54
C GLU A 10 13.59 -2.68 11.84
N TRP A 11 14.35 -2.62 12.92
CA TRP A 11 13.86 -2.10 14.20
C TRP A 11 14.98 -1.39 14.95
N ASP A 12 14.62 -0.39 15.72
CA ASP A 12 15.53 0.36 16.58
C ASP A 12 14.84 0.73 17.90
N MET A 13 15.62 0.97 18.93
CA MET A 13 15.16 1.42 20.23
C MET A 13 15.97 2.66 20.65
N PRO A 14 15.69 3.84 20.06
CA PRO A 14 16.45 5.06 20.35
C PRO A 14 16.33 5.51 21.80
N GLU A 15 15.21 5.17 22.44
CA GLU A 15 14.93 5.47 23.84
C GLU A 15 14.29 4.26 24.54
N LEU A 16 14.52 4.11 25.84
CA LEU A 16 13.95 3.01 26.60
C LEU A 16 12.41 3.05 26.57
N GLY A 17 11.80 2.00 26.06
CA GLY A 17 10.33 1.88 25.92
C GLY A 17 9.77 2.43 24.62
N VAL A 18 10.59 3.03 23.73
CA VAL A 18 10.19 3.44 22.38
C VAL A 18 10.80 2.50 21.36
N LEU A 19 9.97 1.70 20.71
CA LEU A 19 10.36 0.79 19.64
C LEU A 19 9.95 1.40 18.29
N LEU A 20 10.93 1.68 17.43
CA LEU A 20 10.73 2.07 16.05
C LEU A 20 10.80 0.81 15.19
N LEU A 21 9.81 0.66 14.30
CA LEU A 21 9.73 -0.47 13.38
C LEU A 21 9.63 0.05 11.96
N GLU A 22 10.49 -0.46 11.08
CA GLU A 22 10.27 -0.39 9.65
C GLU A 22 9.61 -1.69 9.18
N THR A 23 8.50 -1.56 8.46
CA THR A 23 7.73 -2.71 8.00
C THR A 23 7.52 -2.67 6.50
N ARG A 24 7.47 -3.84 5.88
CA ARG A 24 7.08 -4.03 4.49
C ARG A 24 5.75 -4.77 4.43
N GLY A 25 4.79 -4.23 3.67
CA GLY A 25 3.52 -4.90 3.38
C GLY A 25 3.75 -6.20 2.61
N GLY A 26 3.06 -7.26 3.01
CA GLY A 26 3.04 -8.57 2.35
C GLY A 26 1.66 -8.91 1.80
N GLU A 27 1.32 -10.20 1.87
CA GLU A 27 0.06 -10.71 1.38
C GLU A 27 -1.12 -10.20 2.21
N ARG A 28 -2.28 -10.12 1.56
CA ARG A 28 -3.54 -9.82 2.22
C ARG A 28 -4.09 -11.08 2.89
N PHE A 29 -4.80 -10.89 3.97
CA PHE A 29 -5.48 -11.97 4.68
C PHE A 29 -6.86 -11.54 5.18
N LYS A 30 -7.72 -12.52 5.36
CA LYS A 30 -9.03 -12.36 6.00
C LYS A 30 -8.94 -12.83 7.44
N VAL A 31 -9.38 -11.99 8.38
CA VAL A 31 -9.51 -12.37 9.79
C VAL A 31 -10.78 -13.22 9.94
N LEU A 32 -10.62 -14.44 10.43
CA LEU A 32 -11.70 -15.38 10.72
C LEU A 32 -12.17 -15.23 12.17
N GLU A 33 -11.22 -15.28 13.10
CA GLU A 33 -11.46 -15.23 14.54
C GLU A 33 -10.37 -14.40 15.21
N THR A 34 -10.68 -13.76 16.32
CA THR A 34 -9.70 -13.06 17.16
C THR A 34 -9.79 -13.55 18.58
N ARG A 35 -8.65 -13.60 19.27
CA ARG A 35 -8.61 -13.83 20.73
C ARG A 35 -7.58 -12.91 21.36
N THR A 36 -7.83 -12.51 22.59
CA THR A 36 -6.88 -11.75 23.40
C THR A 36 -6.29 -12.66 24.46
N GLN A 37 -4.98 -12.76 24.53
CA GLN A 37 -4.26 -13.51 25.55
C GLN A 37 -4.27 -12.77 26.90
N ALA A 38 -3.88 -13.47 27.99
CA ALA A 38 -3.83 -12.88 29.31
C ALA A 38 -2.85 -11.69 29.42
N ASN A 39 -1.82 -11.66 28.58
CA ASN A 39 -0.85 -10.57 28.48
C ASN A 39 -1.30 -9.42 27.56
N GLN A 40 -2.57 -9.39 27.15
CA GLN A 40 -3.20 -8.43 26.24
C GLN A 40 -2.73 -8.54 24.77
N LEU A 41 -1.94 -9.56 24.42
CA LEU A 41 -1.60 -9.81 23.02
C LEU A 41 -2.85 -10.27 22.26
N MET A 42 -3.14 -9.60 21.16
CA MET A 42 -4.22 -9.98 20.26
C MET A 42 -3.69 -10.95 19.21
N GLU A 43 -4.33 -12.08 19.08
CA GLU A 43 -4.05 -13.08 18.04
C GLU A 43 -5.26 -13.24 17.13
N ALA A 44 -5.01 -13.58 15.87
CA ALA A 44 -6.05 -13.86 14.90
C ALA A 44 -5.80 -15.18 14.17
N LYS A 45 -6.87 -15.93 13.94
CA LYS A 45 -6.89 -16.98 12.93
C LYS A 45 -7.21 -16.33 11.60
N ILE A 46 -6.34 -16.53 10.63
CA ILE A 46 -6.42 -15.87 9.34
C ILE A 46 -6.53 -16.88 8.19
N GLU A 47 -7.10 -16.43 7.08
CA GLU A 47 -7.10 -17.09 5.79
C GLU A 47 -6.35 -16.18 4.81
N MET A 48 -5.29 -16.71 4.20
CA MET A 48 -4.51 -15.96 3.22
C MET A 48 -5.32 -15.76 1.94
N LEU A 49 -5.30 -14.54 1.43
CA LEU A 49 -5.92 -14.20 0.14
C LEU A 49 -4.88 -14.34 -0.98
N ALA A 50 -5.35 -14.71 -2.17
CA ALA A 50 -4.47 -14.77 -3.32
C ALA A 50 -3.81 -13.40 -3.56
N ASN A 51 -2.51 -13.41 -3.76
CA ASN A 51 -1.75 -12.22 -4.11
C ASN A 51 -1.92 -11.94 -5.60
N SER A 52 -2.60 -10.86 -5.93
CA SER A 52 -2.82 -10.42 -7.30
C SER A 52 -1.88 -9.29 -7.73
N ALA A 53 -1.08 -8.77 -6.80
CA ALA A 53 -0.13 -7.69 -7.11
C ALA A 53 0.98 -8.11 -8.09
N ASP A 54 1.20 -9.42 -8.25
CA ASP A 54 2.18 -9.97 -9.18
C ASP A 54 1.58 -10.26 -10.58
N ILE A 55 0.27 -10.08 -10.75
CA ILE A 55 -0.37 -10.24 -12.05
C ILE A 55 -0.01 -9.03 -12.92
N VAL A 56 0.66 -9.31 -14.02
CA VAL A 56 1.01 -8.33 -15.05
C VAL A 56 -0.03 -8.41 -16.16
N CYS A 57 -0.55 -7.27 -16.59
CA CYS A 57 -1.48 -7.18 -17.72
C CYS A 57 -0.74 -6.66 -18.95
N ASP A 58 -0.97 -7.32 -20.10
CA ASP A 58 -0.45 -6.84 -21.39
C ASP A 58 -1.30 -5.67 -21.94
N ASP A 59 -2.52 -5.50 -21.44
CA ASP A 59 -3.41 -4.41 -21.81
C ASP A 59 -2.97 -3.08 -21.16
N ALA A 60 -3.24 -1.98 -21.86
CA ALA A 60 -2.96 -0.64 -21.33
C ALA A 60 -3.70 -0.43 -20.00
N LEU A 61 -2.96 -0.07 -18.96
CA LEU A 61 -3.56 0.30 -17.68
C LEU A 61 -4.45 1.56 -17.83
N PRO A 62 -5.44 1.71 -16.95
CA PRO A 62 -6.18 2.96 -16.82
C PRO A 62 -5.24 4.16 -16.70
N LEU A 63 -5.73 5.35 -17.04
CA LEU A 63 -4.95 6.59 -17.04
C LEU A 63 -4.18 6.84 -15.74
N CYS A 64 -4.72 6.39 -14.60
CA CYS A 64 -4.06 6.51 -13.31
C CYS A 64 -2.71 5.76 -13.20
N GLY A 65 -2.47 4.72 -14.02
CA GLY A 65 -1.18 4.03 -14.09
C GLY A 65 -0.08 4.92 -14.68
N ASN A 66 -0.38 5.59 -15.78
CA ASN A 66 0.57 6.50 -16.44
C ASN A 66 0.88 7.74 -15.58
N ILE A 67 -0.13 8.25 -14.88
CA ILE A 67 0.04 9.41 -14.00
C ILE A 67 0.85 9.02 -12.77
N LEU A 68 0.69 7.82 -12.25
CA LEU A 68 1.50 7.34 -11.13
C LEU A 68 2.99 7.33 -11.48
N GLU A 69 3.36 6.94 -12.69
CA GLU A 69 4.76 7.00 -13.14
C GLU A 69 5.31 8.43 -13.08
N THR A 70 4.54 9.40 -13.56
CA THR A 70 4.91 10.82 -13.50
C THR A 70 5.06 11.29 -12.04
N VAL A 71 4.10 10.96 -11.18
CA VAL A 71 4.13 11.32 -9.75
C VAL A 71 5.36 10.75 -9.06
N ILE A 72 5.70 9.48 -9.33
CA ILE A 72 6.91 8.86 -8.77
C ILE A 72 8.17 9.57 -9.26
N SER A 73 8.24 9.91 -10.56
CA SER A 73 9.40 10.61 -11.13
C SER A 73 9.58 11.99 -10.49
N ASP A 74 8.53 12.78 -10.44
CA ASP A 74 8.55 14.12 -9.86
C ASP A 74 8.95 14.09 -8.37
N PHE A 75 8.42 13.13 -7.63
CA PHE A 75 8.76 12.94 -6.24
C PHE A 75 10.24 12.58 -6.05
N MET A 76 10.78 11.70 -6.87
CA MET A 76 12.20 11.31 -6.83
C MET A 76 13.13 12.45 -7.19
N ASP A 77 12.75 13.29 -8.14
CA ASP A 77 13.54 14.45 -8.55
C ASP A 77 13.55 15.54 -7.45
N GLN A 78 12.40 15.85 -6.87
CA GLN A 78 12.31 16.76 -5.71
C GLN A 78 13.13 16.26 -4.51
N SER A 79 13.13 14.96 -4.26
CA SER A 79 13.88 14.37 -3.16
C SER A 79 15.39 14.47 -3.34
N ARG A 80 15.87 14.39 -4.58
CA ARG A 80 17.30 14.59 -4.90
C ARG A 80 17.73 16.03 -4.68
N GLU A 81 16.85 16.99 -4.94
CA GLU A 81 17.15 18.41 -4.74
C GLU A 81 17.23 18.78 -3.26
N LEU A 82 16.43 18.16 -2.41
CA LEU A 82 16.41 18.42 -0.97
C LEU A 82 17.61 17.82 -0.23
N ALA A 83 18.36 16.88 -0.83
CA ALA A 83 19.61 16.28 -0.32
C ALA A 83 19.57 15.89 1.16
N ASP A 84 18.41 15.49 1.69
CA ASP A 84 18.26 15.09 3.09
C ASP A 84 18.66 13.62 3.26
N ALA A 85 19.67 13.37 4.10
CA ALA A 85 20.16 12.03 4.39
C ALA A 85 19.12 11.15 5.13
N SER A 86 18.05 11.75 5.67
CA SER A 86 16.95 11.04 6.34
C SER A 86 15.82 10.62 5.39
N PHE A 87 15.94 10.95 4.10
CA PHE A 87 14.91 10.62 3.13
C PHE A 87 14.79 9.13 2.87
N VAL A 88 13.66 8.56 3.26
CA VAL A 88 13.27 7.19 2.92
C VAL A 88 12.40 7.21 1.67
N ASN A 89 12.84 6.54 0.61
CA ASN A 89 12.07 6.43 -0.62
C ASN A 89 10.80 5.59 -0.38
N PRO A 90 9.59 6.17 -0.45
CA PRO A 90 8.34 5.43 -0.27
C PRO A 90 7.99 4.53 -1.46
N PHE A 91 8.75 4.62 -2.56
CA PHE A 91 8.53 3.83 -3.78
C PHE A 91 9.74 2.90 -4.05
N PRO A 92 9.91 1.83 -3.26
CA PRO A 92 11.00 0.89 -3.50
C PRO A 92 10.85 0.20 -4.86
N LYS A 93 11.98 0.01 -5.55
CA LYS A 93 12.02 -0.76 -6.80
C LYS A 93 11.86 -2.26 -6.54
N PRO A 94 11.35 -3.04 -7.50
CA PRO A 94 10.95 -2.63 -8.86
C PRO A 94 9.58 -1.93 -8.91
N HIS A 95 9.42 -0.98 -9.83
CA HIS A 95 8.11 -0.38 -10.11
C HIS A 95 7.37 -1.24 -11.14
N VAL A 96 6.24 -1.81 -10.77
CA VAL A 96 5.46 -2.73 -11.62
C VAL A 96 4.23 -2.01 -12.13
N LEU A 97 4.46 -1.00 -12.99
CA LEU A 97 3.41 -0.10 -13.50
C LEU A 97 2.38 -0.80 -14.39
N ASN A 98 2.69 -1.98 -14.89
CA ASN A 98 1.78 -2.82 -15.66
C ASN A 98 1.01 -3.84 -14.80
N SER A 99 1.09 -3.75 -13.48
CA SER A 99 0.28 -4.52 -12.54
C SER A 99 -0.84 -3.67 -11.95
N PRO A 100 -2.12 -3.97 -12.24
CA PRO A 100 -3.26 -3.27 -11.64
C PRO A 100 -3.21 -3.27 -10.11
N GLY A 101 -2.82 -4.38 -9.51
CA GLY A 101 -2.69 -4.53 -8.07
C GLY A 101 -1.60 -3.62 -7.48
N TRP A 102 -0.43 -3.58 -8.11
CA TRP A 102 0.66 -2.72 -7.67
C TRP A 102 0.28 -1.23 -7.76
N VAL A 103 -0.28 -0.81 -8.90
CA VAL A 103 -0.72 0.58 -9.11
C VAL A 103 -1.81 0.98 -8.13
N ALA A 104 -2.81 0.10 -7.91
CA ALA A 104 -3.89 0.36 -6.96
C ALA A 104 -3.36 0.47 -5.52
N ASN A 105 -2.40 -0.36 -5.12
CA ASN A 105 -1.79 -0.29 -3.80
C ASN A 105 -1.06 1.04 -3.59
N ARG A 106 -0.24 1.47 -4.56
CA ARG A 106 0.48 2.76 -4.45
C ARG A 106 -0.46 3.94 -4.34
N TRP A 107 -1.49 4.01 -5.18
CA TRP A 107 -2.50 5.06 -5.05
C TRP A 107 -3.22 5.02 -3.70
N SER A 108 -3.62 3.85 -3.23
CA SER A 108 -4.32 3.71 -1.94
C SER A 108 -3.49 4.23 -0.76
N GLU A 109 -2.17 4.11 -0.82
CA GLU A 109 -1.25 4.64 0.20
C GLU A 109 -1.16 6.18 0.14
N MET A 110 -1.08 6.74 -1.07
CA MET A 110 -0.84 8.17 -1.30
C MET A 110 -2.11 9.04 -1.16
N LEU A 111 -3.28 8.49 -1.50
CA LEU A 111 -4.51 9.27 -1.51
C LEU A 111 -4.84 9.82 -0.11
N PRO A 112 -5.21 11.11 -0.01
CA PRO A 112 -5.63 11.76 1.24
C PRO A 112 -7.08 11.41 1.59
N ILE A 113 -7.38 10.12 1.69
CA ILE A 113 -8.69 9.57 2.02
C ILE A 113 -8.71 9.05 3.47
N SER A 114 -9.92 8.90 4.04
CA SER A 114 -10.06 8.39 5.40
C SER A 114 -9.58 6.94 5.54
N VAL A 115 -9.28 6.52 6.77
CA VAL A 115 -8.87 5.15 7.09
C VAL A 115 -9.95 4.14 6.66
N GLU A 116 -11.22 4.50 6.85
CA GLU A 116 -12.37 3.67 6.44
C GLU A 116 -12.42 3.51 4.92
N GLN A 117 -12.12 4.56 4.17
CA GLN A 117 -12.04 4.50 2.71
C GLN A 117 -10.84 3.66 2.24
N LYS A 118 -9.67 3.78 2.91
CA LYS A 118 -8.51 2.91 2.65
C LYS A 118 -8.85 1.44 2.95
N GLN A 119 -9.54 1.18 4.04
CA GLN A 119 -10.00 -0.16 4.39
C GLN A 119 -10.97 -0.71 3.33
N ALA A 120 -11.91 0.10 2.86
CA ALA A 120 -12.85 -0.30 1.80
C ALA A 120 -12.13 -0.64 0.49
N LEU A 121 -11.08 0.09 0.12
CA LEU A 121 -10.23 -0.23 -1.04
C LEU A 121 -9.47 -1.55 -0.83
N LEU A 122 -8.93 -1.78 0.37
CA LEU A 122 -8.21 -3.01 0.72
C LEU A 122 -9.11 -4.25 0.62
N GLU A 123 -10.41 -4.10 0.91
CA GLU A 123 -11.40 -5.18 0.88
C GLU A 123 -11.84 -5.57 -0.53
N ILE A 124 -11.59 -4.75 -1.54
CA ILE A 124 -11.85 -5.10 -2.95
C ILE A 124 -10.81 -6.16 -3.38
N GLN A 125 -11.29 -7.37 -3.68
CA GLN A 125 -10.41 -8.47 -4.05
C GLN A 125 -9.90 -8.37 -5.49
N ASP A 126 -10.77 -7.93 -6.41
CA ASP A 126 -10.40 -7.71 -7.81
C ASP A 126 -9.61 -6.41 -7.97
N ASP A 127 -8.37 -6.54 -8.42
CA ASP A 127 -7.46 -5.39 -8.54
C ASP A 127 -7.86 -4.41 -9.64
N GLY A 128 -8.45 -4.91 -10.73
CA GLY A 128 -8.99 -4.06 -11.79
C GLY A 128 -10.15 -3.20 -11.28
N ALA A 129 -11.09 -3.81 -10.55
CA ALA A 129 -12.20 -3.09 -9.93
C ALA A 129 -11.71 -2.06 -8.91
N ARG A 130 -10.68 -2.42 -8.11
CA ARG A 130 -10.06 -1.48 -7.17
C ARG A 130 -9.42 -0.29 -7.88
N LEU A 131 -8.68 -0.55 -8.97
CA LEU A 131 -8.04 0.48 -9.77
C LEU A 131 -9.05 1.42 -10.42
N LEU A 132 -10.15 0.90 -10.99
CA LEU A 132 -11.23 1.70 -11.54
C LEU A 132 -11.87 2.60 -10.49
N LYS A 133 -12.05 2.12 -9.27
CA LYS A 133 -12.57 2.94 -8.18
C LYS A 133 -11.63 4.07 -7.79
N ILE A 134 -10.33 3.82 -7.81
CA ILE A 134 -9.31 4.86 -7.60
C ILE A 134 -9.36 5.88 -8.73
N GLU A 135 -9.42 5.45 -9.99
CA GLU A 135 -9.53 6.36 -11.14
C GLU A 135 -10.77 7.24 -11.04
N GLN A 136 -11.92 6.68 -10.66
CA GLN A 136 -13.12 7.46 -10.41
C GLN A 136 -12.88 8.54 -9.35
N TYR A 137 -12.26 8.20 -8.22
CA TYR A 137 -11.93 9.16 -7.17
C TYR A 137 -11.02 10.28 -7.69
N LEU A 138 -9.97 9.93 -8.45
CA LEU A 138 -9.03 10.90 -9.02
C LEU A 138 -9.73 11.90 -9.95
N ARG A 139 -10.68 11.41 -10.79
CA ARG A 139 -11.49 12.26 -11.67
C ARG A 139 -12.46 13.17 -10.91
N GLU A 140 -13.18 12.62 -9.92
CA GLU A 140 -14.11 13.38 -9.08
C GLU A 140 -13.44 14.52 -8.33
N ASN A 141 -12.18 14.31 -7.93
CA ASN A 141 -11.38 15.32 -7.22
C ASN A 141 -10.50 16.17 -8.15
N ARG A 142 -10.67 16.05 -9.48
CA ARG A 142 -9.92 16.80 -10.49
C ARG A 142 -8.40 16.67 -10.37
N ILE A 143 -7.94 15.50 -9.97
CA ILE A 143 -6.52 15.18 -9.91
C ILE A 143 -6.04 14.75 -11.30
N ILE A 144 -6.96 14.13 -12.08
CA ILE A 144 -6.75 13.69 -13.47
C ILE A 144 -7.94 14.09 -14.35
#